data_28fc2eb4d257f86ed4c4511ef7501657
#
_entry.id   28fc2eb4d257f86ed4c4511ef7501657
#
_cell.length_a   1.000
_cell.length_b   1.000
_cell.length_c   1.000
_cell.angle_alpha   90.00
_cell.angle_beta   90.00
_cell.angle_gamma   90.00
#
_symmetry.space_group_name_H-M   'P 1'
#
loop_
_entity.id
_entity.type
_entity.pdbx_description
1 polymer ?
#
loop_
_entity_poly.entity_id
_entity_poly.type
_entity_poly.pdbx_seq_one_letter_code
_entity_poly.pdbx_strand_id
1 'polypeptide(L)'
;IVDRAWDEGWITPQVPEVKTGKKIAIVGAGPAGMAAAQQLARVGHDVHLYEKNENPGGLLRFGIPDFKMEKHLIDRRMEQMIAEGVTLHCGVHVGVDLSVNDLEANHDAVLLSGGSEKPRDLPIDGRDLDGVHFAMEFLPQQNRRVAGSNLPEDMEPILANEKHVVVIGGGDTGSDCIGTSIRQGALSVTQLEIMPEPPEKEDKGLTWPHWPLKMRTSSSQDE
;
A
#
# COMPACT_ATOMS: atom_id res chain seq x y z
N ILE A 1 -21.32 -1.98 -1.62
CA ILE A 1 -21.99 -1.00 -0.71
C ILE A 1 -21.26 0.34 -0.76
N VAL A 2 -19.93 0.35 -0.59
CA VAL A 2 -19.16 1.61 -0.55
C VAL A 2 -19.25 2.38 -1.87
N ASP A 3 -19.07 1.69 -3.00
CA ASP A 3 -19.18 2.34 -4.32
C ASP A 3 -20.56 2.93 -4.54
N ARG A 4 -21.60 2.20 -4.20
CA ARG A 4 -22.97 2.72 -4.24
C ARG A 4 -23.14 4.01 -3.42
N ALA A 5 -22.51 4.10 -2.25
CA ALA A 5 -22.56 5.30 -1.40
C ALA A 5 -21.86 6.51 -2.06
N TRP A 6 -20.80 6.28 -2.81
CA TRP A 6 -20.16 7.32 -3.61
C TRP A 6 -21.01 7.73 -4.82
N ASP A 7 -21.54 6.75 -5.56
CA ASP A 7 -22.35 6.98 -6.75
C ASP A 7 -23.63 7.78 -6.44
N GLU A 8 -24.24 7.50 -5.28
CA GLU A 8 -25.44 8.20 -4.80
C GLU A 8 -25.12 9.54 -4.10
N GLY A 9 -23.84 9.92 -4.00
CA GLY A 9 -23.43 11.16 -3.36
C GLY A 9 -23.67 11.21 -1.84
N TRP A 10 -23.76 10.06 -1.18
CA TRP A 10 -23.91 10.00 0.28
C TRP A 10 -22.60 10.30 1.02
N ILE A 11 -21.48 10.11 0.35
CA ILE A 11 -20.16 10.44 0.86
C ILE A 11 -19.77 11.82 0.36
N THR A 12 -19.79 12.79 1.28
CA THR A 12 -19.46 14.19 0.99
C THR A 12 -18.35 14.68 1.90
N PRO A 13 -17.56 15.69 1.48
CA PRO A 13 -16.58 16.33 2.34
C PRO A 13 -17.20 16.90 3.61
N GLN A 14 -16.54 16.65 4.75
CA GLN A 14 -16.96 17.15 6.07
C GLN A 14 -16.02 18.27 6.50
N VAL A 15 -16.33 19.49 6.10
CA VAL A 15 -15.52 20.66 6.43
C VAL A 15 -15.89 21.15 7.83
N PRO A 16 -14.92 21.29 8.76
CA PRO A 16 -15.21 21.76 10.12
C PRO A 16 -15.61 23.25 10.13
N GLU A 17 -16.62 23.59 10.91
CA GLU A 17 -17.06 24.99 11.11
C GLU A 17 -16.05 25.81 11.92
N VAL A 18 -15.37 25.17 12.86
CA VAL A 18 -14.42 25.82 13.77
C VAL A 18 -13.01 25.31 13.54
N LYS A 19 -12.10 26.24 13.35
CA LYS A 19 -10.66 25.93 13.26
C LYS A 19 -10.00 26.05 14.63
N THR A 20 -9.16 25.08 14.97
CA THR A 20 -8.45 25.03 16.26
C THR A 20 -7.22 25.94 16.32
N GLY A 21 -6.73 26.39 15.17
CA GLY A 21 -5.47 27.11 15.04
C GLY A 21 -4.23 26.25 15.26
N LYS A 22 -4.38 24.94 15.42
CA LYS A 22 -3.27 23.98 15.56
C LYS A 22 -2.86 23.43 14.21
N LYS A 23 -1.56 23.42 13.97
CA LYS A 23 -0.94 22.92 12.75
C LYS A 23 -0.27 21.57 12.99
N ILE A 24 -0.67 20.56 12.24
CA ILE A 24 -0.23 19.16 12.40
C ILE A 24 0.49 18.69 11.16
N ALA A 25 1.71 18.17 11.32
CA ALA A 25 2.40 17.45 10.27
C ALA A 25 2.15 15.94 10.40
N ILE A 26 1.88 15.28 9.28
CA ILE A 26 1.78 13.83 9.20
C ILE A 26 2.80 13.35 8.16
N VAL A 27 3.70 12.46 8.56
CA VAL A 27 4.75 11.91 7.70
C VAL A 27 4.37 10.52 7.24
N GLY A 28 4.12 10.37 5.94
CA GLY A 28 3.67 9.15 5.27
C GLY A 28 2.18 9.18 4.94
N ALA A 29 1.85 9.20 3.64
CA ALA A 29 0.49 9.17 3.11
C ALA A 29 0.00 7.75 2.78
N GLY A 30 0.44 6.75 3.55
CA GLY A 30 -0.16 5.42 3.56
C GLY A 30 -1.52 5.40 4.29
N PRO A 31 -2.16 4.22 4.42
CA PRO A 31 -3.48 4.09 5.04
C PRO A 31 -3.61 4.76 6.40
N ALA A 32 -2.59 4.59 7.26
CA ALA A 32 -2.58 5.14 8.61
C ALA A 32 -2.51 6.68 8.60
N GLY A 33 -1.60 7.24 7.79
CA GLY A 33 -1.46 8.69 7.66
C GLY A 33 -2.68 9.35 7.04
N MET A 34 -3.26 8.74 6.00
CA MET A 34 -4.51 9.22 5.39
C MET A 34 -5.67 9.21 6.40
N ALA A 35 -5.83 8.13 7.17
CA ALA A 35 -6.88 8.04 8.18
C ALA A 35 -6.71 9.11 9.27
N ALA A 36 -5.50 9.31 9.77
CA ALA A 36 -5.20 10.34 10.76
C ALA A 36 -5.42 11.75 10.19
N ALA A 37 -4.94 12.02 8.98
CA ALA A 37 -5.10 13.31 8.32
C ALA A 37 -6.57 13.70 8.19
N GLN A 38 -7.41 12.79 7.73
CA GLN A 38 -8.84 13.05 7.59
C GLN A 38 -9.51 13.35 8.94
N GLN A 39 -9.24 12.55 9.97
CA GLN A 39 -9.84 12.77 11.28
C GLN A 39 -9.40 14.09 11.91
N LEU A 40 -8.11 14.41 11.81
CA LEU A 40 -7.56 15.67 12.36
C LEU A 40 -8.06 16.91 11.60
N ALA A 41 -8.21 16.83 10.28
CA ALA A 41 -8.80 17.91 9.49
C ALA A 41 -10.27 18.15 9.86
N ARG A 42 -11.06 17.09 10.05
CA ARG A 42 -12.49 17.17 10.42
C ARG A 42 -12.73 17.80 11.80
N VAL A 43 -11.78 17.68 12.73
CA VAL A 43 -11.86 18.38 14.03
C VAL A 43 -11.29 19.79 14.00
N GLY A 44 -10.87 20.28 12.84
CA GLY A 44 -10.53 21.69 12.59
C GLY A 44 -9.04 22.01 12.68
N HIS A 45 -8.14 21.04 12.73
CA HIS A 45 -6.71 21.29 12.65
C HIS A 45 -6.27 21.67 11.23
N ASP A 46 -5.19 22.44 11.11
CA ASP A 46 -4.47 22.66 9.85
C ASP A 46 -3.52 21.49 9.62
N VAL A 47 -3.85 20.61 8.68
CA VAL A 47 -3.17 19.32 8.51
C VAL A 47 -2.34 19.30 7.24
N HIS A 48 -1.04 19.05 7.38
CA HIS A 48 -0.08 18.86 6.31
C HIS A 48 0.36 17.41 6.24
N LEU A 49 0.03 16.71 5.15
CA LEU A 49 0.36 15.32 4.90
C LEU A 49 1.53 15.23 3.93
N TYR A 50 2.67 14.71 4.38
CA TYR A 50 3.90 14.60 3.61
C TYR A 50 4.10 13.17 3.12
N GLU A 51 4.39 13.02 1.82
CA GLU A 51 4.65 11.74 1.16
C GLU A 51 5.93 11.84 0.32
N LYS A 52 6.84 10.88 0.47
CA LYS A 52 8.09 10.86 -0.28
C LYS A 52 7.92 10.45 -1.74
N ASN A 53 6.91 9.63 -2.03
CA ASN A 53 6.60 9.21 -3.39
C ASN A 53 5.82 10.31 -4.14
N GLU A 54 5.75 10.14 -5.45
CA GLU A 54 5.03 11.03 -6.36
C GLU A 54 3.52 11.06 -6.14
N ASN A 55 2.97 10.01 -5.50
CA ASN A 55 1.53 9.88 -5.22
C ASN A 55 1.28 9.33 -3.82
N PRO A 56 0.15 9.69 -3.16
CA PRO A 56 -0.26 9.14 -1.89
C PRO A 56 -0.80 7.72 -2.04
N GLY A 57 -0.92 7.02 -0.92
CA GLY A 57 -1.53 5.71 -0.82
C GLY A 57 -0.62 4.62 -0.23
N GLY A 58 0.70 4.83 -0.20
CA GLY A 58 1.65 3.86 0.36
C GLY A 58 1.46 2.46 -0.26
N LEU A 59 1.34 1.43 0.58
CA LEU A 59 1.14 0.05 0.10
C LEU A 59 -0.17 -0.18 -0.64
N LEU A 60 -1.21 0.64 -0.42
CA LEU A 60 -2.44 0.55 -1.22
C LEU A 60 -2.18 0.86 -2.69
N ARG A 61 -1.27 1.82 -2.97
CA ARG A 61 -0.92 2.22 -4.33
C ARG A 61 0.22 1.39 -4.91
N PHE A 62 1.28 1.22 -4.15
CA PHE A 62 2.53 0.64 -4.66
C PHE A 62 2.70 -0.84 -4.33
N GLY A 63 1.98 -1.38 -3.33
CA GLY A 63 2.03 -2.79 -2.95
C GLY A 63 0.89 -3.61 -3.57
N ILE A 64 -0.36 -3.26 -3.30
CA ILE A 64 -1.53 -4.00 -3.78
C ILE A 64 -1.67 -3.82 -5.30
N PRO A 65 -1.78 -4.90 -6.09
CA PRO A 65 -1.99 -4.79 -7.53
C PRO A 65 -3.34 -4.20 -7.90
N ASP A 66 -3.41 -3.59 -9.09
CA ASP A 66 -4.61 -2.93 -9.61
C ASP A 66 -5.79 -3.89 -9.78
N PHE A 67 -5.53 -5.14 -10.15
CA PHE A 67 -6.57 -6.16 -10.28
C PHE A 67 -7.23 -6.55 -8.94
N LYS A 68 -6.67 -6.15 -7.79
CA LYS A 68 -7.29 -6.27 -6.46
C LYS A 68 -7.90 -4.96 -5.96
N MET A 69 -7.27 -3.83 -6.26
CA MET A 69 -7.73 -2.52 -5.84
C MET A 69 -7.29 -1.44 -6.84
N GLU A 70 -8.23 -0.94 -7.60
CA GLU A 70 -8.03 0.14 -8.56
C GLU A 70 -7.61 1.45 -7.88
N LYS A 71 -6.62 2.14 -8.43
CA LYS A 71 -5.99 3.28 -7.78
C LYS A 71 -6.85 4.54 -7.75
N HIS A 72 -7.82 4.66 -8.65
CA HIS A 72 -8.80 5.75 -8.63
C HIS A 72 -9.58 5.81 -7.30
N LEU A 73 -9.71 4.68 -6.58
CA LEU A 73 -10.35 4.65 -5.26
C LEU A 73 -9.56 5.42 -4.21
N ILE A 74 -8.22 5.42 -4.33
CA ILE A 74 -7.34 6.21 -3.48
C ILE A 74 -7.44 7.69 -3.86
N ASP A 75 -7.43 7.98 -5.17
CA ASP A 75 -7.50 9.34 -5.68
C ASP A 75 -8.82 10.02 -5.26
N ARG A 76 -9.94 9.35 -5.47
CA ARG A 76 -11.27 9.78 -4.98
C ARG A 76 -11.28 10.11 -3.49
N ARG A 77 -10.64 9.27 -2.66
CA ARG A 77 -10.52 9.51 -1.22
C ARG A 77 -9.63 10.71 -0.91
N MET A 78 -8.54 10.86 -1.63
CA MET A 78 -7.61 11.98 -1.46
C MET A 78 -8.27 13.32 -1.82
N GLU A 79 -9.02 13.34 -2.93
CA GLU A 79 -9.80 14.51 -3.34
C GLU A 79 -10.79 14.96 -2.25
N GLN A 80 -11.52 14.00 -1.64
CA GLN A 80 -12.39 14.28 -0.50
C GLN A 80 -11.61 14.89 0.67
N MET A 81 -10.45 14.30 1.03
CA MET A 81 -9.65 14.78 2.16
C MET A 81 -9.09 16.19 1.91
N ILE A 82 -8.68 16.48 0.68
CA ILE A 82 -8.24 17.84 0.28
C ILE A 82 -9.42 18.82 0.40
N ALA A 83 -10.61 18.43 -0.04
CA ALA A 83 -11.81 19.25 0.11
C ALA A 83 -12.21 19.44 1.60
N GLU A 84 -11.82 18.55 2.50
CA GLU A 84 -11.99 18.66 3.96
C GLU A 84 -10.90 19.51 4.62
N GLY A 85 -9.87 19.95 3.88
CA GLY A 85 -8.84 20.88 4.34
C GLY A 85 -7.47 20.23 4.61
N VAL A 86 -7.22 18.99 4.15
CA VAL A 86 -5.88 18.40 4.19
C VAL A 86 -5.01 19.00 3.08
N THR A 87 -3.82 19.48 3.45
CA THR A 87 -2.79 19.89 2.48
C THR A 87 -1.83 18.74 2.23
N LEU A 88 -1.80 18.24 0.99
CA LEU A 88 -0.94 17.13 0.58
C LEU A 88 0.36 17.65 -0.04
N HIS A 89 1.49 17.08 0.37
CA HIS A 89 2.84 17.34 -0.14
C HIS A 89 3.46 16.03 -0.62
N CYS A 90 3.36 15.72 -1.91
CA CYS A 90 4.03 14.58 -2.53
C CYS A 90 5.44 14.94 -3.01
N GLY A 91 6.31 13.93 -3.14
CA GLY A 91 7.71 14.10 -3.53
C GLY A 91 8.55 14.78 -2.45
N VAL A 92 8.13 14.72 -1.18
CA VAL A 92 8.84 15.33 -0.05
C VAL A 92 9.27 14.26 0.95
N HIS A 93 10.54 13.91 0.92
CA HIS A 93 11.14 12.96 1.85
C HIS A 93 11.58 13.67 3.13
N VAL A 94 10.79 13.60 4.18
CA VAL A 94 11.13 14.18 5.49
C VAL A 94 12.41 13.53 6.05
N GLY A 95 13.33 14.34 6.49
CA GLY A 95 14.67 13.94 6.91
C GLY A 95 15.72 13.98 5.78
N VAL A 96 15.29 14.18 4.53
CA VAL A 96 16.17 14.35 3.36
C VAL A 96 15.91 15.70 2.69
N ASP A 97 14.70 15.91 2.16
CA ASP A 97 14.31 17.15 1.46
C ASP A 97 13.80 18.22 2.42
N LEU A 98 13.15 17.79 3.48
CA LEU A 98 12.64 18.65 4.56
C LEU A 98 13.27 18.21 5.88
N SER A 99 14.00 19.11 6.57
CA SER A 99 14.63 18.77 7.83
C SER A 99 13.60 18.52 8.93
N VAL A 100 13.90 17.59 9.85
CA VAL A 100 13.05 17.32 11.01
C VAL A 100 12.90 18.55 11.89
N ASN A 101 13.96 19.33 12.08
CA ASN A 101 13.93 20.56 12.87
C ASN A 101 12.97 21.61 12.28
N ASP A 102 12.97 21.78 10.94
CA ASP A 102 12.04 22.70 10.29
C ASP A 102 10.60 22.20 10.38
N LEU A 103 10.40 20.88 10.30
CA LEU A 103 9.09 20.29 10.46
C LEU A 103 8.53 20.56 11.88
N GLU A 104 9.33 20.31 12.91
CA GLU A 104 8.98 20.54 14.32
C GLU A 104 8.77 22.03 14.63
N ALA A 105 9.62 22.91 14.08
CA ALA A 105 9.51 24.35 14.32
C ALA A 105 8.25 24.97 13.71
N ASN A 106 7.70 24.38 12.65
CA ASN A 106 6.57 24.93 11.90
C ASN A 106 5.24 24.25 12.21
N HIS A 107 5.19 23.25 13.11
CA HIS A 107 3.98 22.51 13.45
C HIS A 107 3.85 22.33 14.97
N ASP A 108 2.61 22.33 15.47
CA ASP A 108 2.33 22.08 16.90
C ASP A 108 2.51 20.61 17.29
N ALA A 109 2.38 19.70 16.34
CA ALA A 109 2.63 18.27 16.54
C ALA A 109 3.03 17.57 15.22
N VAL A 110 3.78 16.48 15.35
CA VAL A 110 4.22 15.65 14.24
C VAL A 110 3.78 14.21 14.50
N LEU A 111 3.07 13.62 13.55
CA LEU A 111 2.68 12.21 13.53
C LEU A 111 3.52 11.43 12.52
N LEU A 112 4.20 10.39 12.97
CA LEU A 112 4.97 9.51 12.10
C LEU A 112 4.14 8.29 11.71
N SER A 113 3.89 8.12 10.42
CA SER A 113 3.12 7.03 9.83
C SER A 113 3.79 6.46 8.57
N GLY A 114 5.13 6.44 8.57
CA GLY A 114 5.96 6.04 7.42
C GLY A 114 5.87 4.56 7.03
N GLY A 115 5.18 3.73 7.80
CA GLY A 115 5.04 2.30 7.52
C GLY A 115 6.32 1.51 7.76
N SER A 116 6.40 0.31 7.16
CA SER A 116 7.57 -0.57 7.23
C SER A 116 7.96 -0.99 5.81
N GLU A 117 9.07 -0.48 5.32
CA GLU A 117 9.58 -0.78 3.96
C GLU A 117 10.73 -1.77 3.95
N LYS A 118 11.38 -1.99 5.12
CA LYS A 118 12.46 -2.98 5.22
C LYS A 118 11.89 -4.39 5.20
N PRO A 119 12.14 -5.18 4.14
CA PRO A 119 11.65 -6.55 4.06
C PRO A 119 12.35 -7.43 5.09
N ARG A 120 11.68 -8.52 5.47
CA ARG A 120 12.37 -9.65 6.13
C ARG A 120 13.17 -10.38 5.07
N ASP A 121 14.44 -10.57 5.32
CA ASP A 121 15.29 -11.34 4.43
C ASP A 121 15.30 -12.82 4.80
N LEU A 122 15.67 -13.65 3.83
CA LEU A 122 15.90 -15.09 3.99
C LEU A 122 17.40 -15.35 3.68
N PRO A 123 18.29 -15.23 4.67
CA PRO A 123 19.74 -15.33 4.48
C PRO A 123 20.18 -16.80 4.37
N ILE A 124 19.96 -17.38 3.20
CA ILE A 124 20.38 -18.75 2.83
C ILE A 124 21.28 -18.70 1.61
N ASP A 125 21.97 -19.80 1.33
CA ASP A 125 22.81 -19.93 0.14
C ASP A 125 21.99 -19.65 -1.12
N GLY A 126 22.53 -18.81 -2.01
CA GLY A 126 21.87 -18.39 -3.23
C GLY A 126 21.00 -17.14 -3.10
N ARG A 127 20.94 -16.50 -1.92
CA ARG A 127 20.17 -15.27 -1.74
C ARG A 127 20.65 -14.11 -2.64
N ASP A 128 21.91 -14.11 -2.97
CA ASP A 128 22.62 -13.11 -3.77
C ASP A 128 22.68 -13.44 -5.27
N LEU A 129 21.99 -14.50 -5.70
CA LEU A 129 21.90 -14.84 -7.12
C LEU A 129 21.02 -13.86 -7.89
N ASP A 130 21.34 -13.66 -9.17
CA ASP A 130 20.53 -12.87 -10.09
C ASP A 130 19.12 -13.43 -10.19
N GLY A 131 18.13 -12.53 -10.21
CA GLY A 131 16.72 -12.88 -10.29
C GLY A 131 16.05 -13.18 -8.95
N VAL A 132 16.76 -13.01 -7.81
CA VAL A 132 16.20 -13.11 -6.47
C VAL A 132 15.82 -11.72 -5.96
N HIS A 133 14.55 -11.41 -5.95
CA HIS A 133 14.02 -10.09 -5.65
C HIS A 133 13.07 -10.10 -4.45
N PHE A 134 12.99 -8.99 -3.73
CA PHE A 134 11.92 -8.78 -2.78
C PHE A 134 10.60 -8.40 -3.50
N ALA A 135 9.48 -8.81 -2.91
CA ALA A 135 8.16 -8.46 -3.43
C ALA A 135 7.98 -6.94 -3.58
N MET A 136 8.55 -6.15 -2.65
CA MET A 136 8.48 -4.69 -2.67
C MET A 136 9.49 -4.02 -3.64
N GLU A 137 10.26 -4.79 -4.37
CA GLU A 137 10.99 -4.34 -5.57
C GLU A 137 10.20 -4.63 -6.84
N PHE A 138 9.47 -5.75 -6.86
CA PHE A 138 8.70 -6.23 -8.00
C PHE A 138 7.32 -5.54 -8.15
N LEU A 139 6.50 -5.56 -7.09
CA LEU A 139 5.12 -5.06 -7.13
C LEU A 139 5.02 -3.55 -7.43
N PRO A 140 5.84 -2.67 -6.81
CA PRO A 140 5.79 -1.23 -7.11
C PRO A 140 6.12 -0.90 -8.56
N GLN A 141 7.04 -1.63 -9.18
CA GLN A 141 7.36 -1.44 -10.60
C GLN A 141 6.16 -1.77 -11.48
N GLN A 142 5.47 -2.88 -11.20
CA GLN A 142 4.30 -3.25 -11.98
C GLN A 142 3.14 -2.28 -11.78
N ASN A 143 2.90 -1.84 -10.55
CA ASN A 143 1.84 -0.87 -10.27
C ASN A 143 2.11 0.47 -10.98
N ARG A 144 3.37 0.93 -11.05
CA ARG A 144 3.73 2.10 -11.84
C ARG A 144 3.49 1.90 -13.34
N ARG A 145 3.87 0.73 -13.89
CA ARG A 145 3.61 0.42 -15.32
C ARG A 145 2.11 0.42 -15.64
N VAL A 146 1.29 -0.18 -14.80
CA VAL A 146 -0.17 -0.20 -14.98
C VAL A 146 -0.76 1.21 -14.88
N ALA A 147 -0.24 2.04 -13.99
CA ALA A 147 -0.63 3.45 -13.88
C ALA A 147 -0.11 4.35 -15.00
N GLY A 148 0.69 3.83 -15.95
CA GLY A 148 1.31 4.62 -17.03
C GLY A 148 2.43 5.54 -16.54
N SER A 149 2.95 5.35 -15.33
CA SER A 149 4.08 6.10 -14.79
C SER A 149 5.40 5.52 -15.29
N ASN A 150 6.37 6.38 -15.55
CA ASN A 150 7.72 5.95 -15.89
C ASN A 150 8.41 5.34 -14.66
N LEU A 151 9.20 4.31 -14.91
CA LEU A 151 10.16 3.85 -13.91
C LEU A 151 11.37 4.80 -13.91
N PRO A 152 12.06 4.97 -12.77
CA PRO A 152 13.37 5.64 -12.74
C PRO A 152 14.32 5.05 -13.80
N GLU A 153 15.10 5.89 -14.47
CA GLU A 153 15.99 5.47 -15.58
C GLU A 153 17.06 4.48 -15.14
N ASP A 154 17.46 4.52 -13.88
CA ASP A 154 18.46 3.64 -13.25
C ASP A 154 17.85 2.34 -12.70
N MET A 155 16.55 2.15 -12.79
CA MET A 155 15.87 0.97 -12.26
C MET A 155 15.78 -0.13 -13.31
N GLU A 156 16.46 -1.25 -13.08
CA GLU A 156 16.33 -2.44 -13.92
C GLU A 156 14.91 -3.04 -13.82
N PRO A 157 14.25 -3.33 -14.97
CA PRO A 157 12.93 -3.91 -14.96
C PRO A 157 12.93 -5.35 -14.44
N ILE A 158 12.13 -5.60 -13.40
CA ILE A 158 11.83 -6.95 -12.93
C ILE A 158 10.59 -7.42 -13.67
N LEU A 159 10.73 -8.45 -14.51
CA LEU A 159 9.67 -9.00 -15.35
C LEU A 159 9.65 -10.52 -15.26
N ALA A 160 8.43 -11.07 -15.12
CA ALA A 160 8.16 -12.51 -15.07
C ALA A 160 7.89 -13.12 -16.47
N ASN A 161 7.77 -12.28 -17.51
CA ASN A 161 7.47 -12.74 -18.87
C ASN A 161 8.46 -13.80 -19.34
N GLU A 162 7.93 -14.91 -19.84
CA GLU A 162 8.71 -16.05 -20.36
C GLU A 162 9.66 -16.69 -19.33
N LYS A 163 9.39 -16.55 -18.04
CA LYS A 163 10.21 -17.10 -16.95
C LYS A 163 9.43 -18.11 -16.11
N HIS A 164 10.15 -19.02 -15.50
CA HIS A 164 9.65 -19.85 -14.41
C HIS A 164 9.87 -19.10 -13.10
N VAL A 165 8.78 -18.79 -12.41
CA VAL A 165 8.81 -17.99 -11.19
C VAL A 165 8.61 -18.85 -9.97
N VAL A 166 9.41 -18.62 -8.93
CA VAL A 166 9.21 -19.21 -7.61
C VAL A 166 8.89 -18.08 -6.63
N VAL A 167 7.75 -18.18 -5.94
CA VAL A 167 7.33 -17.25 -4.90
C VAL A 167 7.52 -17.92 -3.54
N ILE A 168 8.36 -17.34 -2.69
CA ILE A 168 8.62 -17.84 -1.34
C ILE A 168 7.77 -17.05 -0.35
N GLY A 169 6.75 -17.71 0.19
CA GLY A 169 5.78 -17.16 1.14
C GLY A 169 4.34 -17.32 0.68
N GLY A 170 3.46 -17.71 1.61
CA GLY A 170 2.04 -18.02 1.37
C GLY A 170 1.05 -16.92 1.74
N GLY A 171 1.53 -15.76 2.19
CA GLY A 171 0.66 -14.65 2.57
C GLY A 171 0.10 -13.84 1.39
N ASP A 172 -0.69 -12.81 1.68
CA ASP A 172 -1.32 -11.94 0.67
C ASP A 172 -0.32 -11.32 -0.30
N THR A 173 0.85 -10.90 0.19
CA THR A 173 1.92 -10.38 -0.66
C THR A 173 2.44 -11.43 -1.65
N GLY A 174 2.56 -12.69 -1.22
CA GLY A 174 2.91 -13.80 -2.10
C GLY A 174 1.85 -14.03 -3.17
N SER A 175 0.57 -14.02 -2.80
CA SER A 175 -0.55 -14.08 -3.75
C SER A 175 -0.52 -12.95 -4.78
N ASP A 176 -0.17 -11.75 -4.36
CA ASP A 176 -0.05 -10.60 -5.25
C ASP A 176 1.11 -10.78 -6.25
N CYS A 177 2.23 -11.33 -5.80
CA CYS A 177 3.34 -11.69 -6.67
C CYS A 177 2.96 -12.78 -7.68
N ILE A 178 2.20 -13.80 -7.27
CA ILE A 178 1.70 -14.85 -8.16
C ILE A 178 0.80 -14.26 -9.24
N GLY A 179 -0.24 -13.53 -8.84
CA GLY A 179 -1.19 -12.93 -9.76
C GLY A 179 -0.54 -11.94 -10.72
N THR A 180 0.43 -11.18 -10.25
CA THR A 180 1.24 -10.27 -11.08
C THR A 180 2.10 -11.03 -12.07
N SER A 181 2.78 -12.08 -11.64
CA SER A 181 3.66 -12.89 -12.51
C SER A 181 2.88 -13.60 -13.62
N ILE A 182 1.69 -14.15 -13.31
CA ILE A 182 0.80 -14.76 -14.31
C ILE A 182 0.39 -13.72 -15.36
N ARG A 183 -0.05 -12.55 -14.93
CA ARG A 183 -0.48 -11.46 -15.85
C ARG A 183 0.67 -10.86 -16.66
N GLN A 184 1.90 -11.00 -16.20
CA GLN A 184 3.09 -10.66 -16.99
C GLN A 184 3.49 -11.74 -17.99
N GLY A 185 2.83 -12.91 -18.01
CA GLY A 185 3.12 -13.97 -18.96
C GLY A 185 4.24 -14.95 -18.49
N ALA A 186 4.31 -15.22 -17.20
CA ALA A 186 5.20 -16.26 -16.68
C ALA A 186 4.86 -17.63 -17.28
N LEU A 187 5.86 -18.44 -17.60
CA LEU A 187 5.69 -19.82 -18.10
C LEU A 187 5.15 -20.75 -17.01
N SER A 188 5.54 -20.55 -15.79
CA SER A 188 5.01 -21.22 -14.62
C SER A 188 5.25 -20.37 -13.38
N VAL A 189 4.38 -20.53 -12.37
CA VAL A 189 4.57 -19.94 -11.05
C VAL A 189 4.42 -21.04 -10.00
N THR A 190 5.44 -21.19 -9.15
CA THR A 190 5.45 -22.15 -8.04
C THR A 190 5.51 -21.37 -6.74
N GLN A 191 4.59 -21.64 -5.82
CA GLN A 191 4.60 -21.05 -4.48
C GLN A 191 5.14 -22.04 -3.45
N LEU A 192 6.03 -21.57 -2.59
CA LEU A 192 6.55 -22.31 -1.45
C LEU A 192 6.03 -21.68 -0.16
N GLU A 193 5.42 -22.51 0.70
CA GLU A 193 4.88 -22.08 2.00
C GLU A 193 5.50 -22.94 3.10
N ILE A 194 5.94 -22.28 4.18
CA ILE A 194 6.54 -22.95 5.33
C ILE A 194 5.49 -23.54 6.29
N MET A 195 4.29 -22.95 6.29
CA MET A 195 3.20 -23.43 7.13
C MET A 195 2.65 -24.74 6.60
N PRO A 196 2.19 -25.64 7.48
CA PRO A 196 1.53 -26.87 7.04
C PRO A 196 0.27 -26.54 6.23
N GLU A 197 -0.07 -27.43 5.30
CA GLU A 197 -1.26 -27.29 4.47
C GLU A 197 -2.52 -27.16 5.34
N PRO A 198 -3.31 -26.09 5.16
CA PRO A 198 -4.54 -25.93 5.92
C PRO A 198 -5.58 -27.00 5.56
N PRO A 199 -6.49 -27.36 6.48
CA PRO A 199 -7.55 -28.29 6.18
C PRO A 199 -8.51 -27.74 5.12
N GLU A 200 -9.10 -28.61 4.30
CA GLU A 200 -10.09 -28.20 3.29
C GLU A 200 -11.34 -27.57 3.91
N LYS A 201 -11.72 -28.03 5.11
CA LYS A 201 -12.91 -27.56 5.83
C LYS A 201 -12.52 -26.94 7.17
N GLU A 202 -13.24 -25.87 7.53
CA GLU A 202 -13.09 -25.22 8.82
C GLU A 202 -13.54 -26.14 9.97
N ASP A 203 -12.74 -26.18 11.03
CA ASP A 203 -13.17 -26.71 12.34
C ASP A 203 -13.50 -25.53 13.26
N LYS A 204 -14.78 -25.20 13.40
CA LYS A 204 -15.25 -24.11 14.27
C LYS A 204 -14.93 -24.34 15.75
N GLY A 205 -14.79 -25.59 16.18
CA GLY A 205 -14.43 -25.93 17.55
C GLY A 205 -13.02 -25.47 17.92
N LEU A 206 -12.11 -25.38 16.93
CA LEU A 206 -10.73 -24.94 17.12
C LEU A 206 -10.53 -23.43 16.88
N THR A 207 -11.32 -22.82 16.02
CA THR A 207 -11.03 -21.47 15.52
C THR A 207 -12.01 -20.40 15.99
N TRP A 208 -13.26 -20.74 16.26
CA TRP A 208 -14.26 -19.76 16.69
C TRP A 208 -13.90 -19.10 18.06
N PRO A 209 -13.96 -17.78 18.22
CA PRO A 209 -14.45 -16.73 17.29
C PRO A 209 -13.37 -16.15 16.36
N HIS A 210 -12.20 -16.75 16.30
CA HIS A 210 -11.09 -16.29 15.47
C HIS A 210 -11.30 -16.61 13.99
N TRP A 211 -10.40 -16.14 13.16
CA TRP A 211 -10.43 -16.35 11.72
C TRP A 211 -10.36 -17.84 11.36
N PRO A 212 -11.22 -18.34 10.46
CA PRO A 212 -11.25 -19.75 10.12
C PRO A 212 -9.95 -20.25 9.50
N LEU A 213 -9.40 -21.35 10.02
CA LEU A 213 -8.29 -22.08 9.41
C LEU A 213 -8.85 -23.08 8.40
N LYS A 214 -8.69 -22.77 7.13
CA LYS A 214 -9.06 -23.65 6.01
C LYS A 214 -8.28 -23.29 4.75
N MET A 215 -8.14 -24.24 3.82
CA MET A 215 -7.60 -23.99 2.50
C MET A 215 -8.42 -22.90 1.79
N ARG A 216 -7.74 -21.94 1.18
CA ARG A 216 -8.34 -20.86 0.39
C ARG A 216 -7.48 -20.57 -0.82
N THR A 217 -8.11 -20.34 -1.93
CA THR A 217 -7.50 -19.67 -3.07
C THR A 217 -7.66 -18.16 -2.91
N SER A 218 -6.69 -17.40 -3.37
CA SER A 218 -6.79 -15.94 -3.44
C SER A 218 -7.48 -15.54 -4.73
N SER A 219 -8.33 -14.50 -4.67
CA SER A 219 -8.90 -13.87 -5.88
C SER A 219 -7.82 -13.31 -6.82
N SER A 220 -6.58 -13.13 -6.34
CA SER A 220 -5.43 -12.74 -7.19
C SER A 220 -5.08 -13.80 -8.23
N GLN A 221 -5.49 -15.06 -8.01
CA GLN A 221 -5.20 -16.24 -8.85
C GLN A 221 -6.34 -16.58 -9.80
N ASP A 222 -7.50 -15.95 -9.62
CA ASP A 222 -8.63 -16.09 -10.54
C ASP A 222 -8.31 -15.31 -11.82
N GLU A 223 -8.60 -15.91 -12.99
CA GLU A 223 -8.41 -15.29 -14.30
C GLU A 223 -9.50 -14.25 -14.61
#